data_6edf9580b1b985ca85c1fed1baf7f2a8
#
_entry.id   6edf9580b1b985ca85c1fed1baf7f2a8
#
_cell.length_a   1.000
_cell.length_b   1.000
_cell.length_c   1.000
_cell.angle_alpha   90.00
_cell.angle_beta   90.00
_cell.angle_gamma   90.00
#
_symmetry.space_group_name_H-M   'P 1'
#
loop_
_entity.id
_entity.type
_entity.pdbx_description
1 polymer ?
#
loop_
_entity_poly.entity_id
_entity_poly.type
_entity_poly.pdbx_seq_one_letter_code
_entity_poly.pdbx_strand_id
1 'polypeptide(L)'
;SKTRIIFVCNPNNPTGTVVCAEEFREFMKSVPDGVIVCMDEAYYEFVSAKDYPDSLAYVKEGAPVVVLRTFSKIYGLAGLRIGYGIAKAGIVTEMNKIRAPFNTGTMAQAAALGALDDDEHVRKSRGTNEEGKKYLYNELNNLGLEYVPTEANFIYMPVKDSMALYEKLLRDGVIIRPMGPNAVRVTIGLPEENKRFIE
;
A
#
# COMPACT_ATOMS: atom_id res chain seq x y z
N SER A 1 -27.74 7.76 6.88
CA SER A 1 -26.51 8.23 6.24
C SER A 1 -26.67 8.27 4.72
N LYS A 2 -26.00 9.22 4.06
CA LYS A 2 -25.91 9.29 2.59
C LYS A 2 -24.70 8.53 2.05
N THR A 3 -23.87 7.96 2.91
CA THR A 3 -22.70 7.17 2.56
C THR A 3 -23.10 5.96 1.72
N ARG A 4 -22.38 5.72 0.63
CA ARG A 4 -22.58 4.57 -0.26
C ARG A 4 -21.33 3.72 -0.41
N ILE A 5 -20.16 4.32 -0.19
CA ILE A 5 -18.86 3.64 -0.31
C ILE A 5 -17.99 4.10 0.85
N ILE A 6 -17.29 3.15 1.48
CA ILE A 6 -16.25 3.40 2.48
C ILE A 6 -14.94 2.83 1.94
N PHE A 7 -13.89 3.65 1.88
CA PHE A 7 -12.54 3.18 1.54
C PHE A 7 -11.76 2.89 2.82
N VAL A 8 -11.18 1.71 2.89
CA VAL A 8 -10.27 1.27 3.96
C VAL A 8 -8.94 0.95 3.31
N CYS A 9 -7.94 1.82 3.51
CA CYS A 9 -6.58 1.58 3.03
C CYS A 9 -5.85 0.70 4.04
N ASN A 10 -5.51 -0.53 3.66
CA ASN A 10 -4.88 -1.49 4.55
C ASN A 10 -3.84 -2.34 3.80
N PRO A 11 -2.53 -2.12 3.98
CA PRO A 11 -1.87 -1.09 4.81
C PRO A 11 -2.19 0.34 4.40
N ASN A 12 -2.27 1.23 5.41
CA ASN A 12 -2.62 2.62 5.18
C ASN A 12 -1.47 3.42 4.55
N ASN A 13 -1.77 4.25 3.59
CA ASN A 13 -0.87 5.28 3.11
C ASN A 13 -1.40 6.65 3.58
N PRO A 14 -0.62 7.42 4.39
CA PRO A 14 0.84 7.42 4.44
C PRO A 14 1.50 6.72 5.64
N THR A 15 0.76 6.16 6.58
CA THR A 15 1.32 5.70 7.87
C THR A 15 1.96 4.31 7.81
N GLY A 16 1.55 3.45 6.86
CA GLY A 16 1.99 2.06 6.79
C GLY A 16 1.36 1.14 7.84
N THR A 17 0.48 1.66 8.68
CA THR A 17 -0.24 0.89 9.71
C THR A 17 -1.28 -0.02 9.09
N VAL A 18 -1.66 -1.06 9.83
CA VAL A 18 -2.72 -1.99 9.44
C VAL A 18 -3.84 -2.03 10.47
N VAL A 19 -5.04 -2.29 10.00
CA VAL A 19 -6.19 -2.71 10.80
C VAL A 19 -6.13 -4.23 10.91
N CYS A 20 -6.25 -4.79 12.10
CA CYS A 20 -6.21 -6.24 12.30
C CYS A 20 -7.53 -6.92 11.91
N ALA A 21 -7.50 -8.24 11.80
CA ALA A 21 -8.67 -9.03 11.38
C ALA A 21 -9.86 -8.85 12.34
N GLU A 22 -9.62 -8.74 13.65
CA GLU A 22 -10.66 -8.52 14.65
C GLU A 22 -11.33 -7.15 14.48
N GLU A 23 -10.54 -6.08 14.39
CA GLU A 23 -11.04 -4.72 14.19
C GLU A 23 -11.83 -4.60 12.88
N PHE A 24 -11.33 -5.21 11.81
CA PHE A 24 -12.03 -5.22 10.53
C PHE A 24 -13.35 -5.99 10.61
N ARG A 25 -13.38 -7.12 11.31
CA ARG A 25 -14.61 -7.90 11.53
C ARG A 25 -15.67 -7.10 12.29
N GLU A 26 -15.29 -6.42 13.38
CA GLU A 26 -16.22 -5.58 14.14
C GLU A 26 -16.71 -4.39 13.32
N PHE A 27 -15.82 -3.78 12.54
CA PHE A 27 -16.21 -2.73 11.59
C PHE A 27 -17.24 -3.25 10.58
N MET A 28 -17.03 -4.40 9.96
CA MET A 28 -17.95 -4.97 8.97
C MET A 28 -19.35 -5.26 9.54
N LYS A 29 -19.46 -5.64 10.81
CA LYS A 29 -20.76 -5.80 11.48
C LYS A 29 -21.54 -4.48 11.62
N SER A 30 -20.83 -3.36 11.63
CA SER A 30 -21.41 -2.02 11.77
C SER A 30 -21.72 -1.33 10.44
N VAL A 31 -21.31 -1.90 9.31
CA VAL A 31 -21.53 -1.34 7.98
C VAL A 31 -23.02 -1.44 7.63
N PRO A 32 -23.70 -0.32 7.32
CA PRO A 32 -25.11 -0.36 6.97
C PRO A 32 -25.39 -1.07 5.66
N ASP A 33 -26.59 -1.63 5.51
CA ASP A 33 -27.05 -2.20 4.26
C ASP A 33 -26.95 -1.19 3.10
N GLY A 34 -26.54 -1.68 1.94
CA GLY A 34 -26.37 -0.89 0.73
C GLY A 34 -25.10 -0.03 0.68
N VAL A 35 -24.19 -0.20 1.65
CA VAL A 35 -22.86 0.42 1.63
C VAL A 35 -21.84 -0.59 1.15
N ILE A 36 -20.99 -0.19 0.21
CA ILE A 36 -19.86 -0.99 -0.30
C ILE A 36 -18.59 -0.60 0.45
N VAL A 37 -17.83 -1.59 0.91
CA VAL A 37 -16.51 -1.39 1.50
C VAL A 37 -15.43 -1.68 0.45
N CYS A 38 -14.61 -0.69 0.12
CA CYS A 38 -13.45 -0.84 -0.75
C CYS A 38 -12.20 -1.00 0.09
N MET A 39 -11.63 -2.19 0.09
CA MET A 39 -10.32 -2.49 0.69
C MET A 39 -9.24 -2.11 -0.30
N ASP A 40 -8.53 -1.02 -0.05
CA ASP A 40 -7.35 -0.65 -0.83
C ASP A 40 -6.12 -1.38 -0.28
N GLU A 41 -5.77 -2.46 -0.93
CA GLU A 41 -4.67 -3.35 -0.60
C GLU A 41 -3.44 -3.14 -1.50
N ALA A 42 -3.15 -1.89 -1.86
CA ALA A 42 -2.03 -1.56 -2.74
C ALA A 42 -0.65 -2.02 -2.19
N TYR A 43 -0.55 -2.31 -0.90
CA TYR A 43 0.68 -2.77 -0.23
C TYR A 43 0.56 -4.18 0.37
N TYR A 44 -0.47 -4.93 0.01
CA TYR A 44 -0.80 -6.25 0.56
C TYR A 44 0.39 -7.22 0.55
N GLU A 45 1.13 -7.29 -0.53
CA GLU A 45 2.23 -8.23 -0.70
C GLU A 45 3.42 -7.97 0.24
N PHE A 46 3.50 -6.78 0.86
CA PHE A 46 4.52 -6.44 1.86
C PHE A 46 4.13 -6.83 3.28
N VAL A 47 2.86 -7.13 3.53
CA VAL A 47 2.34 -7.41 4.87
C VAL A 47 3.00 -8.65 5.47
N SER A 48 3.46 -8.52 6.71
CA SER A 48 4.03 -9.60 7.54
C SER A 48 3.17 -9.90 8.79
N ALA A 49 2.24 -9.02 9.12
CA ALA A 49 1.32 -9.18 10.24
C ALA A 49 0.44 -10.43 10.07
N LYS A 50 0.46 -11.32 11.08
CA LYS A 50 -0.28 -12.60 11.05
C LYS A 50 -1.79 -12.44 11.22
N ASP A 51 -2.21 -11.34 11.80
CA ASP A 51 -3.59 -11.00 12.09
C ASP A 51 -4.21 -10.05 11.06
N TYR A 52 -3.62 -9.96 9.87
CA TYR A 52 -4.15 -9.20 8.75
C TYR A 52 -5.46 -9.82 8.25
N PRO A 53 -6.52 -9.01 7.95
CA PRO A 53 -7.81 -9.54 7.52
C PRO A 53 -7.75 -10.24 6.16
N ASP A 54 -8.38 -11.41 6.03
CA ASP A 54 -8.62 -12.05 4.73
C ASP A 54 -9.80 -11.38 4.01
N SER A 55 -9.51 -10.30 3.29
CA SER A 55 -10.53 -9.56 2.55
C SER A 55 -11.19 -10.38 1.45
N LEU A 56 -10.51 -11.41 0.90
CA LEU A 56 -11.06 -12.28 -0.13
C LEU A 56 -12.10 -13.25 0.44
N ALA A 57 -11.99 -13.64 1.72
CA ALA A 57 -13.02 -14.44 2.38
C ALA A 57 -14.36 -13.70 2.38
N TYR A 58 -14.38 -12.40 2.71
CA TYR A 58 -15.59 -11.58 2.65
C TYR A 58 -16.20 -11.51 1.24
N VAL A 59 -15.38 -11.42 0.20
CA VAL A 59 -15.89 -11.46 -1.20
C VAL A 59 -16.52 -12.81 -1.51
N LYS A 60 -15.89 -13.93 -1.11
CA LYS A 60 -16.39 -15.30 -1.32
C LYS A 60 -17.69 -15.54 -0.58
N GLU A 61 -17.86 -14.99 0.61
CA GLU A 61 -19.08 -15.05 1.43
C GLU A 61 -20.19 -14.14 0.89
N GLY A 62 -19.94 -13.37 -0.16
CA GLY A 62 -20.93 -12.50 -0.80
C GLY A 62 -21.13 -11.15 -0.11
N ALA A 63 -20.26 -10.76 0.83
CA ALA A 63 -20.28 -9.45 1.46
C ALA A 63 -20.11 -8.32 0.41
N PRO A 64 -20.60 -7.10 0.68
CA PRO A 64 -20.45 -5.96 -0.23
C PRO A 64 -19.03 -5.36 -0.16
N VAL A 65 -18.02 -6.18 -0.40
CA VAL A 65 -16.60 -5.82 -0.37
C VAL A 65 -16.03 -5.82 -1.78
N VAL A 66 -15.20 -4.82 -2.07
CA VAL A 66 -14.35 -4.73 -3.26
C VAL A 66 -12.91 -4.68 -2.79
N VAL A 67 -12.08 -5.63 -3.19
CA VAL A 67 -10.63 -5.64 -2.90
C VAL A 67 -9.90 -5.05 -4.08
N LEU A 68 -9.08 -4.02 -3.86
CA LEU A 68 -8.29 -3.33 -4.88
C LEU A 68 -6.81 -3.66 -4.69
N ARG A 69 -6.15 -4.15 -5.74
CA ARG A 69 -4.71 -4.44 -5.75
C ARG A 69 -4.03 -3.84 -6.97
N THR A 70 -2.71 -3.68 -6.91
CA THR A 70 -1.95 -2.98 -7.95
C THR A 70 -0.68 -3.73 -8.35
N PHE A 71 -0.30 -3.63 -9.60
CA PHE A 71 1.02 -4.06 -10.08
C PHE A 71 2.07 -2.94 -9.94
N SER A 72 1.70 -1.78 -9.44
CA SER A 72 2.60 -0.60 -9.35
C SER A 72 3.61 -0.66 -8.21
N LYS A 73 3.47 -1.60 -7.27
CA LYS A 73 4.31 -1.68 -6.06
C LYS A 73 5.25 -2.87 -6.17
N ILE A 74 5.00 -3.95 -5.46
CA ILE A 74 5.92 -5.10 -5.37
C ILE A 74 6.29 -5.68 -6.73
N TYR A 75 5.36 -5.66 -7.69
CA TYR A 75 5.59 -6.18 -9.04
C TYR A 75 6.40 -5.26 -9.97
N GLY A 76 6.75 -4.05 -9.53
CA GLY A 76 7.61 -3.13 -10.28
C GLY A 76 7.00 -2.51 -11.55
N LEU A 77 5.70 -2.67 -11.81
CA LEU A 77 5.04 -2.25 -13.06
C LEU A 77 4.34 -0.89 -12.97
N ALA A 78 4.85 0.03 -12.13
CA ALA A 78 4.21 1.34 -11.89
C ALA A 78 3.99 2.16 -13.17
N GLY A 79 4.90 2.08 -14.14
CA GLY A 79 4.82 2.79 -15.43
C GLY A 79 3.71 2.27 -16.35
N LEU A 80 3.26 1.03 -16.18
CA LEU A 80 2.24 0.41 -17.03
C LEU A 80 0.80 0.75 -16.62
N ARG A 81 0.60 1.37 -15.49
CA ARG A 81 -0.71 1.84 -14.99
C ARG A 81 -1.77 0.76 -14.94
N ILE A 82 -1.46 -0.39 -14.33
CA ILE A 82 -2.36 -1.53 -14.22
C ILE A 82 -2.56 -1.96 -12.76
N GLY A 83 -3.78 -2.35 -12.44
CA GLY A 83 -4.21 -2.94 -11.18
C GLY A 83 -5.49 -3.72 -11.42
N TYR A 84 -6.03 -4.31 -10.37
CA TYR A 84 -7.24 -5.11 -10.48
C TYR A 84 -8.12 -4.97 -9.23
N GLY A 85 -9.41 -5.22 -9.43
CA GLY A 85 -10.40 -5.29 -8.36
C GLY A 85 -11.05 -6.66 -8.32
N ILE A 86 -11.31 -7.16 -7.12
CA ILE A 86 -11.98 -8.44 -6.88
C ILE A 86 -13.25 -8.14 -6.08
N ALA A 87 -14.40 -8.54 -6.60
CA ALA A 87 -15.69 -8.35 -5.95
C ALA A 87 -16.70 -9.41 -6.45
N LYS A 88 -17.86 -9.48 -5.79
CA LYS A 88 -18.96 -10.32 -6.31
C LYS A 88 -19.41 -9.86 -7.69
N ALA A 89 -19.86 -10.82 -8.50
CA ALA A 89 -20.19 -10.60 -9.93
C ALA A 89 -21.16 -9.42 -10.18
N GLY A 90 -22.16 -9.21 -9.33
CA GLY A 90 -23.08 -8.08 -9.47
C GLY A 90 -22.40 -6.72 -9.37
N ILE A 91 -21.45 -6.54 -8.45
CA ILE A 91 -20.68 -5.30 -8.32
C ILE A 91 -19.77 -5.12 -9.55
N VAL A 92 -19.07 -6.18 -9.98
CA VAL A 92 -18.22 -6.13 -11.18
C VAL A 92 -19.02 -5.75 -12.43
N THR A 93 -20.25 -6.27 -12.58
CA THR A 93 -21.13 -5.92 -13.68
C THR A 93 -21.46 -4.43 -13.71
N GLU A 94 -21.79 -3.83 -12.55
CA GLU A 94 -22.06 -2.39 -12.47
C GLU A 94 -20.80 -1.55 -12.77
N MET A 95 -19.64 -1.94 -12.23
CA MET A 95 -18.36 -1.28 -12.53
C MET A 95 -18.03 -1.32 -14.04
N ASN A 96 -18.31 -2.43 -14.72
CA ASN A 96 -18.06 -2.56 -16.15
C ASN A 96 -18.93 -1.64 -17.01
N LYS A 97 -20.10 -1.21 -16.55
CA LYS A 97 -20.97 -0.27 -17.29
C LYS A 97 -20.34 1.12 -17.44
N ILE A 98 -19.49 1.51 -16.48
CA ILE A 98 -18.84 2.83 -16.44
C ILE A 98 -17.34 2.78 -16.77
N ARG A 99 -16.79 1.60 -16.95
CA ARG A 99 -15.39 1.42 -17.29
C ARG A 99 -15.10 2.00 -18.68
N ALA A 100 -14.06 2.87 -18.75
CA ALA A 100 -13.62 3.41 -20.01
C ALA A 100 -13.19 2.29 -20.99
N PRO A 101 -13.56 2.36 -22.27
CA PRO A 101 -13.04 1.46 -23.29
C PRO A 101 -11.50 1.53 -23.32
N PHE A 102 -10.85 0.37 -23.49
CA PHE A 102 -9.38 0.29 -23.59
C PHE A 102 -8.62 0.88 -22.38
N ASN A 103 -9.22 0.81 -21.20
CA ASN A 103 -8.64 1.37 -19.95
C ASN A 103 -7.28 0.79 -19.57
N THR A 104 -6.89 -0.36 -20.13
CA THR A 104 -5.57 -0.99 -19.97
C THR A 104 -5.04 -1.46 -21.32
N GLY A 105 -3.79 -1.12 -21.64
CA GLY A 105 -3.14 -1.55 -22.88
C GLY A 105 -2.75 -3.03 -22.86
N THR A 106 -2.68 -3.66 -24.04
CA THR A 106 -2.31 -5.07 -24.20
C THR A 106 -0.95 -5.41 -23.56
N MET A 107 0.03 -4.52 -23.71
CA MET A 107 1.36 -4.70 -23.10
C MET A 107 1.30 -4.72 -21.57
N ALA A 108 0.48 -3.86 -20.97
CA ALA A 108 0.27 -3.84 -19.54
C ALA A 108 -0.39 -5.12 -19.03
N GLN A 109 -1.37 -5.66 -19.80
CA GLN A 109 -2.02 -6.92 -19.45
C GLN A 109 -1.06 -8.11 -19.56
N ALA A 110 -0.27 -8.19 -20.62
CA ALA A 110 0.73 -9.25 -20.79
C ALA A 110 1.79 -9.22 -19.70
N ALA A 111 2.30 -8.02 -19.35
CA ALA A 111 3.25 -7.85 -18.26
C ALA A 111 2.66 -8.22 -16.89
N ALA A 112 1.40 -7.87 -16.63
CA ALA A 112 0.72 -8.23 -15.39
C ALA A 112 0.54 -9.75 -15.27
N LEU A 113 0.19 -10.46 -16.35
CA LEU A 113 0.11 -11.92 -16.34
C LEU A 113 1.46 -12.56 -16.05
N GLY A 114 2.54 -12.11 -16.72
CA GLY A 114 3.88 -12.61 -16.42
C GLY A 114 4.34 -12.31 -14.98
N ALA A 115 3.96 -11.15 -14.43
CA ALA A 115 4.30 -10.77 -13.06
C ALA A 115 3.58 -11.62 -11.99
N LEU A 116 2.38 -12.12 -12.28
CA LEU A 116 1.65 -13.02 -11.37
C LEU A 116 2.30 -14.39 -11.26
N ASP A 117 3.04 -14.82 -12.28
CA ASP A 117 3.75 -16.10 -12.29
C ASP A 117 5.19 -15.99 -11.75
N ASP A 118 5.67 -14.78 -11.38
CA ASP A 118 7.02 -14.52 -10.89
C ASP A 118 7.08 -14.41 -9.36
N ASP A 119 6.85 -15.53 -8.69
CA ASP A 119 6.96 -15.63 -7.23
C ASP A 119 8.37 -15.32 -6.71
N GLU A 120 9.40 -15.54 -7.54
CA GLU A 120 10.79 -15.25 -7.17
C GLU A 120 11.02 -13.75 -7.02
N HIS A 121 10.55 -12.95 -7.97
CA HIS A 121 10.61 -11.50 -7.90
C HIS A 121 9.87 -10.96 -6.66
N VAL A 122 8.66 -11.44 -6.40
CA VAL A 122 7.86 -11.04 -5.24
C VAL A 122 8.60 -11.36 -3.93
N ARG A 123 9.13 -12.58 -3.81
CA ARG A 123 9.88 -13.01 -2.62
C ARG A 123 11.15 -12.17 -2.41
N LYS A 124 11.92 -11.92 -3.48
CA LYS A 124 13.12 -11.09 -3.42
C LYS A 124 12.81 -9.64 -3.03
N SER A 125 11.82 -9.04 -3.65
CA SER A 125 11.39 -7.67 -3.36
C SER A 125 10.90 -7.52 -1.91
N ARG A 126 10.14 -8.50 -1.41
CA ARG A 126 9.70 -8.56 -0.02
C ARG A 126 10.88 -8.70 0.94
N GLY A 127 11.84 -9.59 0.63
CA GLY A 127 13.05 -9.77 1.42
C GLY A 127 13.88 -8.48 1.53
N THR A 128 14.13 -7.82 0.40
CA THR A 128 14.85 -6.52 0.35
C THR A 128 14.12 -5.46 1.20
N ASN A 129 12.78 -5.39 1.11
CA ASN A 129 11.99 -4.47 1.92
C ASN A 129 12.12 -4.76 3.43
N GLU A 130 12.06 -6.02 3.84
CA GLU A 130 12.17 -6.41 5.25
C GLU A 130 13.58 -6.12 5.82
N GLU A 131 14.62 -6.38 5.05
CA GLU A 131 16.00 -6.05 5.42
C GLU A 131 16.20 -4.54 5.53
N GLY A 132 15.72 -3.79 4.54
CA GLY A 132 15.77 -2.32 4.54
C GLY A 132 14.98 -1.71 5.69
N LYS A 133 13.81 -2.26 6.01
CA LYS A 133 13.00 -1.86 7.16
C LYS A 133 13.76 -2.03 8.48
N LYS A 134 14.38 -3.19 8.69
CA LYS A 134 15.18 -3.47 9.90
C LYS A 134 16.37 -2.52 10.02
N TYR A 135 17.08 -2.29 8.91
CA TYR A 135 18.21 -1.36 8.87
C TYR A 135 17.77 0.05 9.26
N LEU A 136 16.74 0.58 8.59
CA LEU A 136 16.26 1.94 8.84
C LEU A 136 15.72 2.11 10.27
N TYR A 137 15.00 1.14 10.82
CA TYR A 137 14.53 1.20 12.20
C TYR A 137 15.70 1.29 13.19
N ASN A 138 16.76 0.48 12.98
CA ASN A 138 17.93 0.53 13.81
C ASN A 138 18.62 1.91 13.76
N GLU A 139 18.84 2.44 12.56
CA GLU A 139 19.53 3.73 12.39
C GLU A 139 18.68 4.91 12.90
N LEU A 140 17.38 4.91 12.65
CA LEU A 140 16.48 5.95 13.17
C LEU A 140 16.43 5.94 14.70
N ASN A 141 16.43 4.77 15.34
CA ASN A 141 16.52 4.63 16.79
C ASN A 141 17.86 5.18 17.33
N ASN A 142 18.99 4.86 16.66
CA ASN A 142 20.31 5.37 17.02
C ASN A 142 20.38 6.90 16.94
N LEU A 143 19.65 7.49 15.98
CA LEU A 143 19.54 8.95 15.81
C LEU A 143 18.49 9.60 16.74
N GLY A 144 17.75 8.81 17.52
CA GLY A 144 16.67 9.30 18.39
C GLY A 144 15.49 9.89 17.61
N LEU A 145 15.25 9.44 16.37
CA LEU A 145 14.17 9.90 15.50
C LEU A 145 12.94 9.02 15.64
N GLU A 146 11.78 9.66 15.75
CA GLU A 146 10.49 8.97 15.80
C GLU A 146 10.04 8.49 14.42
N TYR A 147 9.39 7.34 14.39
CA TYR A 147 8.77 6.79 13.18
C TYR A 147 7.58 5.90 13.55
N VAL A 148 6.71 5.65 12.57
CA VAL A 148 5.59 4.71 12.71
C VAL A 148 6.01 3.37 12.12
N PRO A 149 5.94 2.26 12.88
CA PRO A 149 6.17 0.92 12.34
C PRO A 149 5.23 0.61 11.16
N THR A 150 5.78 0.01 10.10
CA THR A 150 5.07 -0.13 8.83
C THR A 150 4.93 -1.58 8.36
N GLU A 151 3.81 -1.87 7.71
CA GLU A 151 3.57 -3.07 6.90
C GLU A 151 3.57 -2.78 5.38
N ALA A 152 4.09 -1.59 4.99
CA ALA A 152 4.24 -1.17 3.59
C ALA A 152 5.74 -1.10 3.19
N ASN A 153 6.01 -0.51 2.04
CA ASN A 153 7.38 -0.28 1.56
C ASN A 153 7.88 1.15 1.80
N PHE A 154 7.40 1.79 2.86
CA PHE A 154 7.82 3.13 3.27
C PHE A 154 7.66 3.30 4.78
N ILE A 155 8.35 4.29 5.32
CA ILE A 155 8.29 4.68 6.73
C ILE A 155 7.69 6.09 6.81
N TYR A 156 6.73 6.28 7.72
CA TYR A 156 6.18 7.57 8.07
C TYR A 156 6.90 8.12 9.30
N MET A 157 7.40 9.34 9.22
CA MET A 157 8.20 9.96 10.27
C MET A 157 7.63 11.33 10.64
N PRO A 158 7.26 11.57 11.91
CA PRO A 158 6.99 12.90 12.43
C PRO A 158 8.25 13.76 12.36
N VAL A 159 8.12 15.01 11.93
CA VAL A 159 9.22 15.97 11.86
C VAL A 159 8.70 17.38 12.21
N LYS A 160 9.60 18.31 12.58
CA LYS A 160 9.19 19.67 12.91
C LYS A 160 8.77 20.51 11.70
N ASP A 161 9.50 20.36 10.60
CA ASP A 161 9.28 21.08 9.34
C ASP A 161 9.63 20.15 8.18
N SER A 162 8.60 19.63 7.55
CA SER A 162 8.75 18.65 6.47
C SER A 162 9.33 19.25 5.19
N MET A 163 9.01 20.52 4.92
CA MET A 163 9.49 21.19 3.72
C MET A 163 10.97 21.56 3.85
N ALA A 164 11.38 22.11 5.00
CA ALA A 164 12.78 22.41 5.24
C ALA A 164 13.64 21.14 5.16
N LEU A 165 13.18 20.03 5.75
CA LEU A 165 13.86 18.74 5.65
C LEU A 165 13.94 18.24 4.20
N TYR A 166 12.82 18.30 3.48
CA TYR A 166 12.76 17.89 2.06
C TYR A 166 13.75 18.69 1.20
N GLU A 167 13.76 20.02 1.33
CA GLU A 167 14.65 20.87 0.54
C GLU A 167 16.13 20.63 0.86
N LYS A 168 16.46 20.38 2.12
CA LYS A 168 17.82 20.05 2.54
C LYS A 168 18.28 18.72 1.91
N LEU A 169 17.51 17.67 2.10
CA LEU A 169 17.84 16.34 1.56
C LEU A 169 17.85 16.33 0.03
N LEU A 170 16.96 17.10 -0.62
CA LEU A 170 16.96 17.24 -2.08
C LEU A 170 18.26 17.81 -2.63
N ARG A 171 18.87 18.79 -1.95
CA ARG A 171 20.19 19.34 -2.32
C ARG A 171 21.30 18.30 -2.19
N ASP A 172 21.16 17.37 -1.26
CA ASP A 172 22.07 16.25 -1.07
C ASP A 172 21.75 15.04 -1.97
N GLY A 173 20.76 15.18 -2.89
CA GLY A 173 20.38 14.15 -3.86
C GLY A 173 19.43 13.10 -3.30
N VAL A 174 18.82 13.32 -2.12
CA VAL A 174 17.85 12.41 -1.50
C VAL A 174 16.45 12.98 -1.61
N ILE A 175 15.52 12.22 -2.24
CA ILE A 175 14.14 12.64 -2.45
C ILE A 175 13.24 11.91 -1.48
N ILE A 176 12.62 12.66 -0.57
CA ILE A 176 11.57 12.18 0.34
C ILE A 176 10.24 12.84 0.02
N ARG A 177 9.15 12.42 0.64
CA ARG A 177 7.85 13.02 0.41
C ARG A 177 7.32 13.72 1.66
N PRO A 178 7.16 15.06 1.65
CA PRO A 178 6.42 15.76 2.69
C PRO A 178 4.96 15.27 2.75
N MET A 179 4.47 15.06 3.97
CA MET A 179 3.10 14.61 4.28
C MET A 179 2.44 15.61 5.22
N GLY A 180 2.09 16.78 4.68
CA GLY A 180 1.69 17.94 5.48
C GLY A 180 2.91 18.62 6.12
N PRO A 181 2.71 19.57 7.04
CA PRO A 181 3.80 20.40 7.57
C PRO A 181 4.76 19.64 8.51
N ASN A 182 4.27 18.62 9.19
CA ASN A 182 4.94 18.00 10.34
C ASN A 182 5.28 16.52 10.16
N ALA A 183 5.31 16.02 8.93
CA ALA A 183 5.67 14.63 8.68
C ALA A 183 6.27 14.44 7.29
N VAL A 184 7.06 13.40 7.16
CA VAL A 184 7.59 12.93 5.87
C VAL A 184 7.34 11.44 5.72
N ARG A 185 7.30 10.98 4.46
CA ARG A 185 7.26 9.57 4.10
C ARG A 185 8.49 9.24 3.28
N VAL A 186 9.22 8.24 3.72
CA VAL A 186 10.46 7.76 3.09
C VAL A 186 10.22 6.35 2.55
N THR A 187 10.45 6.15 1.27
CA THR A 187 10.37 4.81 0.67
C THR A 187 11.59 3.99 1.09
N ILE A 188 11.35 2.75 1.50
CA ILE A 188 12.42 1.78 1.76
C ILE A 188 13.01 1.38 0.41
N GLY A 189 14.29 1.63 0.22
CA GLY A 189 15.03 1.41 -1.01
C GLY A 189 16.00 0.23 -0.93
N LEU A 190 16.94 0.20 -1.87
CA LEU A 190 18.07 -0.70 -1.85
C LEU A 190 19.01 -0.36 -0.68
N PRO A 191 19.90 -1.28 -0.27
CA PRO A 191 20.80 -1.05 0.85
C PRO A 191 21.62 0.26 0.73
N GLU A 192 22.13 0.57 -0.44
CA GLU A 192 22.88 1.80 -0.72
C GLU A 192 22.01 3.05 -0.64
N GLU A 193 20.75 2.98 -1.07
CA GLU A 193 19.81 4.10 -1.01
C GLU A 193 19.39 4.37 0.45
N ASN A 194 19.12 3.31 1.21
CA ASN A 194 18.80 3.43 2.63
C ASN A 194 19.97 4.02 3.42
N LYS A 195 21.20 3.58 3.12
CA LYS A 195 22.42 4.14 3.73
C LYS A 195 22.57 5.61 3.39
N ARG A 196 22.40 5.98 2.12
CA ARG A 196 22.48 7.38 1.67
C ARG A 196 21.46 8.28 2.34
N PHE A 197 20.27 7.77 2.66
CA PHE A 197 19.24 8.52 3.38
C PHE A 197 19.65 8.82 4.84
N ILE A 198 20.37 7.91 5.49
CA ILE A 198 20.80 8.05 6.89
C ILE A 198 22.03 8.99 7.03
N GLU A 199 22.94 9.01 6.07
CA GLU A 199 24.10 9.91 5.99
C GLU A 199 23.69 11.39 5.84
#